data_bc3a4702c7055260dfea7c4e408bcadb
#
_entry.id   bc3a4702c7055260dfea7c4e408bcadb
#
_cell.length_a   1.000
_cell.length_b   1.000
_cell.length_c   1.000
_cell.angle_alpha   90.00
_cell.angle_beta   90.00
_cell.angle_gamma   90.00
#
_symmetry.space_group_name_H-M   'P 1'
#
loop_
_entity.id
_entity.type
_entity.pdbx_description
1 polymer ?
#
loop_
_entity_poly.entity_id
_entity_poly.type
_entity_poly.pdbx_seq_one_letter_code
_entity_poly.pdbx_strand_id
1 'polypeptide(L)'
;MPTPHRPSLAVRRTLRKLGLDIREARRRRGLPAEIVAERAFTSRPTLRRVEAGDHGVSVGIYAAVLQALGLLDGLGQLADPSRDEVGLTLTSSKLPERIRLRRPREASDVS
;
A
#
# COMPACT_ATOMS: atom_id res chain seq x y z
N MET A 1 -0.86 -24.30 -14.73
CA MET A 1 -1.63 -23.08 -14.45
C MET A 1 -1.66 -22.81 -12.98
N PRO A 2 -1.29 -21.61 -12.56
CA PRO A 2 -1.42 -21.28 -11.15
C PRO A 2 -2.89 -21.21 -10.74
N THR A 3 -3.15 -21.58 -9.51
CA THR A 3 -4.48 -21.47 -8.96
C THR A 3 -4.83 -19.98 -8.77
N PRO A 4 -6.02 -19.56 -9.18
CA PRO A 4 -6.41 -18.17 -8.97
C PRO A 4 -6.37 -17.83 -7.48
N HIS A 5 -5.89 -16.64 -7.18
CA HIS A 5 -5.84 -16.17 -5.81
C HIS A 5 -7.24 -15.92 -5.27
N ARG A 6 -7.51 -16.44 -4.09
CA ARG A 6 -8.78 -16.19 -3.42
C ARG A 6 -8.51 -15.52 -2.08
N PRO A 7 -8.63 -14.22 -2.03
CA PRO A 7 -8.35 -13.50 -0.77
C PRO A 7 -9.39 -13.82 0.29
N SER A 8 -8.96 -13.78 1.53
CA SER A 8 -9.86 -13.96 2.67
C SER A 8 -10.91 -12.85 2.71
N LEU A 9 -11.95 -13.07 3.49
CA LEU A 9 -12.97 -12.05 3.67
C LEU A 9 -12.38 -10.78 4.28
N ALA A 10 -11.44 -10.94 5.22
CA ALA A 10 -10.79 -9.78 5.85
C ALA A 10 -10.03 -8.95 4.83
N VAL A 11 -9.29 -9.61 3.93
CA VAL A 11 -8.56 -8.89 2.88
C VAL A 11 -9.53 -8.17 1.95
N ARG A 12 -10.60 -8.86 1.55
CA ARG A 12 -11.57 -8.24 0.64
C ARG A 12 -12.26 -7.03 1.26
N ARG A 13 -12.60 -7.11 2.55
CA ARG A 13 -13.21 -5.99 3.25
C ARG A 13 -12.25 -4.81 3.35
N THR A 14 -10.98 -5.09 3.65
CA THR A 14 -9.97 -4.04 3.76
C THR A 14 -9.76 -3.34 2.42
N LEU A 15 -9.69 -4.11 1.33
CA LEU A 15 -9.53 -3.51 0.01
C LEU A 15 -10.77 -2.72 -0.41
N ARG A 16 -11.96 -3.20 -0.04
CA ARG A 16 -13.18 -2.47 -0.35
C ARG A 16 -13.19 -1.12 0.37
N LYS A 17 -12.75 -1.12 1.63
CA LYS A 17 -12.63 0.13 2.39
C LYS A 17 -11.61 1.05 1.73
N LEU A 18 -10.46 0.51 1.33
CA LEU A 18 -9.45 1.32 0.66
C LEU A 18 -10.01 1.94 -0.63
N GLY A 19 -10.72 1.16 -1.41
CA GLY A 19 -11.33 1.66 -2.65
C GLY A 19 -12.31 2.78 -2.39
N LEU A 20 -13.16 2.63 -1.36
CA LEU A 20 -14.09 3.69 -0.97
C LEU A 20 -13.34 4.94 -0.51
N ASP A 21 -12.30 4.77 0.27
CA ASP A 21 -11.50 5.90 0.74
C ASP A 21 -10.84 6.63 -0.42
N ILE A 22 -10.33 5.89 -1.39
CA ILE A 22 -9.75 6.47 -2.60
C ILE A 22 -10.79 7.27 -3.37
N ARG A 23 -11.98 6.70 -3.54
CA ARG A 23 -13.06 7.38 -4.24
C ARG A 23 -13.44 8.68 -3.54
N GLU A 24 -13.58 8.63 -2.22
CA GLU A 24 -13.92 9.82 -1.43
C GLU A 24 -12.81 10.86 -1.49
N ALA A 25 -11.57 10.41 -1.46
CA ALA A 25 -10.43 11.34 -1.58
C ALA A 25 -10.46 12.05 -2.92
N ARG A 26 -10.78 11.33 -4.00
CA ARG A 26 -10.92 11.93 -5.31
C ARG A 26 -12.04 12.96 -5.34
N ARG A 27 -13.18 12.59 -4.76
CA ARG A 27 -14.36 13.48 -4.75
C ARG A 27 -14.13 14.72 -3.92
N ARG A 28 -13.47 14.59 -2.77
CA ARG A 28 -13.14 15.75 -1.95
C ARG A 28 -12.26 16.75 -2.70
N ARG A 29 -11.44 16.27 -3.62
CA ARG A 29 -10.57 17.11 -4.43
C ARG A 29 -11.26 17.64 -5.69
N GLY A 30 -12.53 17.26 -5.90
CA GLY A 30 -13.27 17.68 -7.07
C GLY A 30 -12.68 17.17 -8.37
N LEU A 31 -11.99 16.03 -8.34
CA LEU A 31 -11.33 15.51 -9.52
C LEU A 31 -12.22 14.51 -10.26
N PRO A 32 -12.45 14.73 -11.57
CA PRO A 32 -13.16 13.72 -12.36
C PRO A 32 -12.35 12.44 -12.45
N ALA A 33 -13.05 11.31 -12.56
CA ALA A 33 -12.39 10.01 -12.63
C ALA A 33 -11.40 9.94 -13.79
N GLU A 34 -11.75 10.50 -14.95
CA GLU A 34 -10.84 10.44 -16.09
C GLU A 34 -9.54 11.18 -15.86
N ILE A 35 -9.56 12.25 -15.08
CA ILE A 35 -8.34 13.00 -14.77
C ILE A 35 -7.42 12.19 -13.85
N VAL A 36 -7.99 11.55 -12.85
CA VAL A 36 -7.20 10.70 -11.96
C VAL A 36 -6.65 9.51 -12.73
N ALA A 37 -7.47 8.87 -13.57
CA ALA A 37 -6.99 7.75 -14.38
C ALA A 37 -5.83 8.18 -15.28
N GLU A 38 -5.94 9.34 -15.90
CA GLU A 38 -4.89 9.86 -16.76
C GLU A 38 -3.60 10.09 -15.98
N ARG A 39 -3.70 10.74 -14.82
CA ARG A 39 -2.53 11.02 -13.97
C ARG A 39 -1.90 9.77 -13.42
N ALA A 40 -2.68 8.71 -13.24
CA ALA A 40 -2.18 7.43 -12.78
C ALA A 40 -1.73 6.52 -13.93
N PHE A 41 -1.78 7.02 -15.16
CA PHE A 41 -1.41 6.27 -16.36
C PHE A 41 -2.20 4.98 -16.50
N THR A 42 -3.50 5.04 -16.18
CA THR A 42 -4.39 3.89 -16.29
C THR A 42 -5.69 4.30 -16.95
N SER A 43 -6.61 3.37 -17.13
CA SER A 43 -7.88 3.61 -17.77
C SER A 43 -8.97 3.87 -16.74
N ARG A 44 -10.08 4.50 -17.20
CA ARG A 44 -11.24 4.71 -16.33
C ARG A 44 -11.82 3.39 -15.82
N PRO A 45 -11.96 2.34 -16.64
CA PRO A 45 -12.43 1.06 -16.11
C PRO A 45 -11.52 0.49 -15.03
N THR A 46 -10.20 0.63 -15.17
CA THR A 46 -9.27 0.16 -14.14
C THR A 46 -9.40 1.00 -12.89
N LEU A 47 -9.53 2.32 -13.02
CA LEU A 47 -9.76 3.16 -11.84
C LEU A 47 -11.04 2.75 -11.11
N ARG A 48 -12.10 2.43 -11.86
CA ARG A 48 -13.35 1.98 -11.27
C ARG A 48 -13.14 0.71 -10.45
N ARG A 49 -12.30 -0.20 -10.95
CA ARG A 49 -11.97 -1.42 -10.21
C ARG A 49 -11.19 -1.10 -8.94
N VAL A 50 -10.26 -0.15 -9.00
CA VAL A 50 -9.53 0.30 -7.82
C VAL A 50 -10.49 0.86 -6.77
N GLU A 51 -11.43 1.70 -7.21
CA GLU A 51 -12.40 2.30 -6.29
C GLU A 51 -13.40 1.28 -5.74
N ALA A 52 -13.53 0.15 -6.40
CA ALA A 52 -14.34 -0.97 -5.91
C ALA A 52 -13.51 -1.91 -5.01
N GLY A 53 -12.23 -1.66 -4.85
CA GLY A 53 -11.36 -2.50 -4.01
C GLY A 53 -11.04 -3.83 -4.64
N ASP A 54 -10.95 -3.89 -5.97
CA ASP A 54 -10.73 -5.13 -6.70
C ASP A 54 -9.33 -5.67 -6.42
N HIS A 55 -9.26 -6.89 -5.87
CA HIS A 55 -7.98 -7.52 -5.55
C HIS A 55 -7.21 -7.96 -6.79
N GLY A 56 -7.86 -8.00 -7.94
CA GLY A 56 -7.21 -8.38 -9.19
C GLY A 56 -6.42 -7.27 -9.84
N VAL A 57 -6.52 -6.04 -9.33
CA VAL A 57 -5.72 -4.94 -9.84
C VAL A 57 -4.40 -4.92 -9.08
N SER A 58 -3.30 -4.70 -9.79
CA SER A 58 -1.97 -4.74 -9.17
C SER A 58 -1.81 -3.64 -8.14
N VAL A 59 -0.96 -3.89 -7.15
CA VAL A 59 -0.65 -2.87 -6.14
C VAL A 59 0.04 -1.67 -6.80
N GLY A 60 0.74 -1.88 -7.92
CA GLY A 60 1.36 -0.78 -8.64
C GLY A 60 0.35 0.22 -9.15
N ILE A 61 -0.79 -0.25 -9.62
CA ILE A 61 -1.85 0.65 -10.09
C ILE A 61 -2.49 1.36 -8.90
N TYR A 62 -2.75 0.66 -7.80
CA TYR A 62 -3.22 1.31 -6.58
C TYR A 62 -2.26 2.42 -6.14
N ALA A 63 -0.95 2.12 -6.17
CA ALA A 63 0.05 3.10 -5.78
C ALA A 63 0.01 4.33 -6.70
N ALA A 64 -0.13 4.12 -8.01
CA ALA A 64 -0.19 5.22 -8.96
C ALA A 64 -1.42 6.10 -8.74
N VAL A 65 -2.57 5.48 -8.41
CA VAL A 65 -3.79 6.24 -8.10
C VAL A 65 -3.59 7.04 -6.82
N LEU A 66 -3.01 6.42 -5.80
CA LEU A 66 -2.72 7.14 -4.55
C LEU A 66 -1.75 8.28 -4.79
N GLN A 67 -0.75 8.09 -5.65
CA GLN A 67 0.17 9.17 -6.00
C GLN A 67 -0.57 10.32 -6.68
N ALA A 68 -1.49 10.01 -7.58
CA ALA A 68 -2.27 11.03 -8.26
C ALA A 68 -3.12 11.85 -7.27
N LEU A 69 -3.46 11.27 -6.13
CA LEU A 69 -4.23 11.94 -5.08
C LEU A 69 -3.35 12.55 -4.00
N GLY A 70 -2.03 12.39 -4.08
CA GLY A 70 -1.13 12.91 -3.05
C GLY A 70 -1.08 12.05 -1.80
N LEU A 71 -1.45 10.77 -1.89
CA LEU A 71 -1.57 9.88 -0.73
C LEU A 71 -0.58 8.71 -0.77
N LEU A 72 0.43 8.78 -1.62
CA LEU A 72 1.36 7.67 -1.79
C LEU A 72 2.16 7.36 -0.52
N ASP A 73 2.52 8.40 0.25
CA ASP A 73 3.35 8.22 1.43
C ASP A 73 2.74 7.23 2.44
N GLY A 74 1.43 7.26 2.59
CA GLY A 74 0.76 6.33 3.49
C GLY A 74 0.99 4.88 3.12
N LEU A 75 1.00 4.59 1.82
CA LEU A 75 1.25 3.23 1.36
C LEU A 75 2.66 2.78 1.73
N GLY A 76 3.63 3.67 1.59
CA GLY A 76 5.02 3.35 1.90
C GLY A 76 5.26 3.11 3.38
N GLN A 77 4.33 3.53 4.24
CA GLN A 77 4.49 3.39 5.68
C GLN A 77 3.72 2.22 6.28
N LEU A 78 2.97 1.48 5.47
CA LEU A 78 2.11 0.42 6.01
C LEU A 78 2.87 -0.64 6.80
N ALA A 79 4.05 -1.02 6.34
CA ALA A 79 4.85 -2.05 7.00
C ALA A 79 6.14 -1.49 7.56
N ASP A 80 6.16 -0.19 7.84
CA ASP A 80 7.34 0.46 8.39
C ASP A 80 7.69 -0.18 9.72
N PRO A 81 8.97 -0.51 9.96
CA PRO A 81 9.38 -1.15 11.22
C PRO A 81 8.95 -0.40 12.47
N SER A 82 8.91 0.94 12.41
CA SER A 82 8.51 1.74 13.57
C SER A 82 7.04 1.59 13.93
N ARG A 83 6.24 1.05 13.01
CA ARG A 83 4.80 0.85 13.23
C ARG A 83 4.42 -0.60 13.43
N ASP A 84 5.40 -1.50 13.32
CA ASP A 84 5.16 -2.94 13.42
C ASP A 84 5.44 -3.39 14.85
N GLU A 85 4.43 -3.28 15.71
CA GLU A 85 4.59 -3.61 17.12
C GLU A 85 4.97 -5.07 17.35
N VAL A 86 4.35 -5.97 16.60
CA VAL A 86 4.65 -7.38 16.73
C VAL A 86 6.07 -7.67 16.29
N GLY A 87 6.46 -7.14 15.13
CA GLY A 87 7.80 -7.33 14.62
C GLY A 87 8.86 -6.71 15.53
N LEU A 88 8.56 -5.53 16.09
CA LEU A 88 9.49 -4.87 17.02
C LEU A 88 9.67 -5.70 18.29
N THR A 89 8.58 -6.26 18.81
CA THR A 89 8.65 -7.11 19.98
C THR A 89 9.46 -8.38 19.70
N LEU A 90 9.19 -9.02 18.57
CA LEU A 90 9.94 -10.21 18.19
C LEU A 90 11.41 -9.90 17.99
N THR A 91 11.70 -8.77 17.34
CA THR A 91 13.08 -8.37 17.09
C THR A 91 13.81 -8.06 18.38
N SER A 92 13.19 -7.35 19.31
CA SER A 92 13.84 -6.98 20.54
C SER A 92 14.17 -8.18 21.42
N SER A 93 13.42 -9.30 21.28
CA SER A 93 13.73 -10.50 22.05
C SER A 93 14.87 -11.31 21.46
N LYS A 94 15.18 -11.11 20.18
CA LYS A 94 16.24 -11.87 19.52
C LYS A 94 17.45 -11.03 19.14
N LEU A 95 17.22 -9.79 18.94
CA LEU A 95 18.17 -8.93 18.29
C LEU A 95 19.48 -8.64 19.01
N PRO A 96 19.54 -8.58 20.33
CA PRO A 96 20.79 -8.21 20.97
C PRO A 96 21.99 -8.99 20.46
N GLU A 97 21.79 -10.22 20.06
CA GLU A 97 22.88 -11.02 19.58
C GLU A 97 23.22 -10.76 18.13
N ARG A 98 22.18 -10.52 17.32
CA ARG A 98 22.39 -10.36 15.90
C ARG A 98 22.90 -8.99 15.52
N ILE A 99 22.33 -7.99 16.11
CA ILE A 99 22.67 -6.62 15.75
C ILE A 99 24.12 -6.32 16.04
N ARG A 100 24.65 -6.86 17.09
CA ARG A 100 26.03 -6.60 17.42
C ARG A 100 26.99 -7.12 16.39
N LEU A 101 26.56 -8.05 15.59
CA LEU A 101 27.39 -8.60 14.54
C LEU A 101 27.42 -7.75 13.32
N ARG A 102 26.54 -6.84 13.23
CA ARG A 102 26.39 -6.10 12.01
C ARG A 102 26.72 -4.68 12.13
N ARG A 103 26.95 -4.12 12.46
CA ARG A 103 26.81 -2.81 12.29
C ARG A 103 27.48 -1.82 11.86
N PRO A 104 27.37 -1.47 11.24
CA PRO A 104 27.52 -0.51 10.80
C PRO A 104 27.04 0.26 9.94
N ARG A 105 26.56 0.04 9.60
CA ARG A 105 26.32 0.78 8.80
C ARG A 105 25.80 1.35 8.47
N GLU A 106 25.50 0.94 8.31
CA GLU A 106 24.92 1.63 7.89
C GLU A 106 24.47 2.24 7.72
N ALA A 107 24.53 1.88 7.82
CA ALA A 107 24.03 2.70 7.62
C ALA A 107 23.69 3.05 7.26
N SER A 108 23.85 2.71 7.34
CA SER A 108 23.57 3.23 7.04
C SER A 108 23.23 3.22 6.70
N ASP A 109 23.21 2.80 6.76
CA ASP A 109 23.01 2.93 6.61
C ASP A 109 22.63 2.90 6.47
N VAL A 110 22.56 2.73 6.57
CA VAL A 110 22.33 2.98 6.57
C VAL A 110 22.25 3.02 6.41
N SER A 111 22.09 2.83 6.52
CA SER A 111 22.14 3.16 6.48
C SER A 111 22.25 3.14 6.32
#